data_54ec3e6c7618386f350dba8bc4e34993
#
_entry.id   54ec3e6c7618386f350dba8bc4e34993
#
_cell.length_a   1.000
_cell.length_b   1.000
_cell.length_c   1.000
_cell.angle_alpha   90.00
_cell.angle_beta   90.00
_cell.angle_gamma   90.00
#
_symmetry.space_group_name_H-M   'P 1'
#
loop_
_entity.id
_entity.type
_entity.pdbx_description
1 polymer ?
#
loop_
_entity_poly.entity_id
_entity_poly.type
_entity_poly.pdbx_seq_one_letter_code
_entity_poly.pdbx_strand_id
1 'polypeptide(L)'
;MSQNMKPSTAAQKLGILLSAAPEEFQQNPISREDLDALRADPPQWLTELRKNGPFPRDVIAQKLGVSNSGLARGGLTEPLNAEEVGALLADPPAWLEHERSVHRKVVAENERLKAKKAGFDH
;
A
#
# COMPACT_ATOMS: atom_id res chain seq x y z
N MET A 1 -2.46 -25.40 -15.83
CA MET A 1 -2.50 -24.12 -16.54
C MET A 1 -2.02 -23.02 -15.62
N SER A 2 -1.00 -22.31 -16.03
CA SER A 2 -0.55 -21.16 -15.27
C SER A 2 -1.56 -20.02 -15.46
N GLN A 3 -2.01 -19.44 -14.35
CA GLN A 3 -2.85 -18.27 -14.40
C GLN A 3 -1.96 -17.05 -14.45
N ASN A 4 -2.15 -16.25 -15.50
CA ASN A 4 -1.42 -15.01 -15.64
C ASN A 4 -2.29 -13.86 -15.14
N MET A 5 -1.67 -12.89 -14.51
CA MET A 5 -2.33 -11.70 -14.02
C MET A 5 -1.81 -10.49 -14.78
N LYS A 6 -2.60 -9.42 -14.79
CA LYS A 6 -2.17 -8.17 -15.38
C LYS A 6 -0.99 -7.60 -14.56
N PRO A 7 -0.06 -6.89 -15.23
CA PRO A 7 1.05 -6.25 -14.49
C PRO A 7 0.57 -5.35 -13.35
N SER A 8 -0.54 -4.64 -13.53
CA SER A 8 -1.11 -3.80 -12.47
C SER A 8 -1.52 -4.61 -11.25
N THR A 9 -2.09 -5.79 -11.45
CA THR A 9 -2.47 -6.69 -10.36
C THR A 9 -1.23 -7.21 -9.63
N ALA A 10 -0.20 -7.60 -10.39
CA ALA A 10 1.05 -8.08 -9.80
C ALA A 10 1.74 -6.97 -9.01
N ALA A 11 1.77 -5.74 -9.54
CA ALA A 11 2.36 -4.60 -8.85
C ALA A 11 1.64 -4.33 -7.53
N GLN A 12 0.31 -4.40 -7.52
CA GLN A 12 -0.47 -4.21 -6.31
C GLN A 12 -0.15 -5.27 -5.26
N LYS A 13 -0.03 -6.53 -5.68
CA LYS A 13 0.33 -7.63 -4.77
C LYS A 13 1.74 -7.49 -4.23
N LEU A 14 2.65 -6.90 -4.99
CA LEU A 14 4.02 -6.65 -4.56
C LEU A 14 4.16 -5.37 -3.73
N GLY A 15 3.13 -4.53 -3.72
CA GLY A 15 3.17 -3.25 -3.00
C GLY A 15 4.03 -2.21 -3.68
N ILE A 16 4.10 -2.23 -5.01
CA ILE A 16 4.88 -1.28 -5.80
C ILE A 16 4.00 -0.51 -6.77
N LEU A 17 4.51 0.61 -7.25
CA LEU A 17 3.82 1.43 -8.25
C LEU A 17 4.18 0.91 -9.65
N LEU A 18 3.18 0.52 -10.43
CA LEU A 18 3.41 -0.06 -11.75
C LEU A 18 4.19 0.87 -12.67
N SER A 19 3.86 2.17 -12.67
CA SER A 19 4.53 3.14 -13.53
C SER A 19 6.01 3.32 -13.21
N ALA A 20 6.44 2.94 -12.02
CA ALA A 20 7.84 3.00 -11.61
C ALA A 20 8.58 1.68 -11.87
N ALA A 21 7.87 0.61 -12.21
CA ALA A 21 8.47 -0.68 -12.52
C ALA A 21 9.15 -0.65 -13.90
N PRO A 22 10.09 -1.59 -14.16
CA PRO A 22 10.69 -1.68 -15.50
C PRO A 22 9.65 -1.92 -16.58
N GLU A 23 9.94 -1.44 -17.77
CA GLU A 23 9.04 -1.55 -18.91
C GLU A 23 8.67 -3.00 -19.21
N GLU A 24 9.61 -3.92 -19.08
CA GLU A 24 9.35 -5.35 -19.27
C GLU A 24 8.26 -5.87 -18.33
N PHE A 25 8.28 -5.39 -17.09
CA PHE A 25 7.26 -5.77 -16.12
C PHE A 25 5.90 -5.18 -16.50
N GLN A 26 5.88 -3.96 -16.99
CA GLN A 26 4.64 -3.26 -17.35
C GLN A 26 3.95 -3.85 -18.57
N GLN A 27 4.71 -4.39 -19.52
CA GLN A 27 4.18 -4.84 -20.80
C GLN A 27 3.75 -6.30 -20.84
N ASN A 28 4.22 -7.12 -19.91
CA ASN A 28 4.02 -8.55 -19.94
C ASN A 28 3.12 -9.03 -18.79
N PRO A 29 2.21 -9.97 -19.06
CA PRO A 29 1.46 -10.58 -17.97
C PRO A 29 2.41 -11.36 -17.05
N ILE A 30 2.06 -11.41 -15.77
CA ILE A 30 2.86 -12.04 -14.74
C ILE A 30 2.16 -13.31 -14.30
N SER A 31 2.85 -14.45 -14.34
CA SER A 31 2.30 -15.68 -13.83
C SER A 31 2.39 -15.71 -12.30
N ARG A 32 1.58 -16.55 -11.68
CA ARG A 32 1.64 -16.73 -10.24
C ARG A 32 3.01 -17.21 -9.80
N GLU A 33 3.63 -18.08 -10.60
CA GLU A 33 4.97 -18.59 -10.32
C GLU A 33 6.00 -17.47 -10.38
N ASP A 34 5.89 -16.59 -11.37
CA ASP A 34 6.77 -15.42 -11.48
C ASP A 34 6.60 -14.49 -10.29
N LEU A 35 5.36 -14.27 -9.85
CA LEU A 35 5.10 -13.44 -8.69
C LEU A 35 5.72 -14.03 -7.43
N ASP A 36 5.58 -15.34 -7.23
CA ASP A 36 6.16 -16.02 -6.08
C ASP A 36 7.68 -15.95 -6.11
N ALA A 37 8.29 -16.09 -7.29
CA ALA A 37 9.74 -15.96 -7.45
C ALA A 37 10.21 -14.54 -7.11
N LEU A 38 9.47 -13.53 -7.52
CA LEU A 38 9.79 -12.14 -7.19
C LEU A 38 9.72 -11.87 -5.69
N ARG A 39 8.80 -12.53 -4.99
CA ARG A 39 8.69 -12.41 -3.54
C ARG A 39 9.80 -13.15 -2.81
N ALA A 40 10.15 -14.34 -3.30
CA ALA A 40 11.16 -15.18 -2.66
C ALA A 40 12.57 -14.61 -2.84
N ASP A 41 12.85 -14.08 -4.02
CA ASP A 41 14.17 -13.53 -4.36
C ASP A 41 13.97 -12.23 -5.17
N PRO A 42 13.65 -11.12 -4.48
CA PRO A 42 13.34 -9.87 -5.19
C PRO A 42 14.58 -9.32 -5.89
N PRO A 43 14.44 -8.93 -7.18
CA PRO A 43 15.53 -8.27 -7.88
C PRO A 43 15.81 -6.89 -7.28
N GLN A 44 16.94 -6.32 -7.62
CA GLN A 44 17.36 -5.03 -7.08
C GLN A 44 16.32 -3.93 -7.31
N TRP A 45 15.75 -3.85 -8.52
CA TRP A 45 14.76 -2.81 -8.83
C TRP A 45 13.51 -2.93 -7.95
N LEU A 46 13.10 -4.15 -7.63
CA LEU A 46 11.94 -4.39 -6.78
C LEU A 46 12.24 -3.99 -5.33
N THR A 47 13.41 -4.38 -4.84
CA THR A 47 13.87 -4.01 -3.50
C THR A 47 13.93 -2.49 -3.34
N GLU A 48 14.47 -1.80 -4.33
CA GLU A 48 14.57 -0.34 -4.31
C GLU A 48 13.20 0.33 -4.33
N LEU A 49 12.28 -0.17 -5.15
CA LEU A 49 10.93 0.39 -5.20
C LEU A 49 10.19 0.19 -3.88
N ARG A 50 10.36 -0.95 -3.23
CA ARG A 50 9.72 -1.22 -1.94
C ARG A 50 10.33 -0.40 -0.81
N LYS A 51 11.61 -0.08 -0.93
CA LYS A 51 12.34 0.67 0.10
C LYS A 51 12.23 2.18 -0.10
N ASN A 52 12.45 2.64 -1.30
CA ASN A 52 12.58 4.07 -1.61
C ASN A 52 11.35 4.66 -2.31
N GLY A 53 10.57 3.84 -2.97
CA GLY A 53 9.41 4.30 -3.72
C GLY A 53 9.79 4.79 -5.11
N PRO A 54 8.91 5.51 -5.79
CA PRO A 54 7.63 6.04 -5.30
C PRO A 54 6.65 4.93 -4.97
N PHE A 55 5.86 5.16 -3.91
CA PHE A 55 4.92 4.15 -3.40
C PHE A 55 3.53 4.34 -3.99
N PRO A 56 2.76 3.24 -4.20
CA PRO A 56 1.35 3.38 -4.55
C PRO A 56 0.55 3.91 -3.36
N ARG A 57 -0.64 4.42 -3.65
CA ARG A 57 -1.51 5.04 -2.65
C ARG A 57 -1.75 4.14 -1.45
N ASP A 58 -2.04 2.85 -1.68
CA ASP A 58 -2.31 1.89 -0.60
C ASP A 58 -1.15 1.79 0.37
N VAL A 59 0.07 1.76 -0.14
CA VAL A 59 1.28 1.67 0.68
C VAL A 59 1.49 2.97 1.45
N ILE A 60 1.27 4.12 0.81
CA ILE A 60 1.39 5.41 1.46
C ILE A 60 0.40 5.51 2.63
N ALA A 61 -0.85 5.11 2.38
CA ALA A 61 -1.88 5.12 3.41
C ALA A 61 -1.47 4.29 4.62
N GLN A 62 -0.96 3.09 4.40
CA GLN A 62 -0.48 2.23 5.48
C GLN A 62 0.67 2.86 6.25
N LYS A 63 1.62 3.44 5.55
CA LYS A 63 2.80 4.07 6.18
C LYS A 63 2.40 5.29 7.00
N LEU A 64 1.41 6.05 6.55
CA LEU A 64 0.94 7.24 7.25
C LEU A 64 -0.12 6.93 8.31
N GLY A 65 -0.66 5.71 8.31
CA GLY A 65 -1.68 5.30 9.27
C GLY A 65 -3.05 5.92 9.01
N VAL A 66 -3.40 6.06 7.73
CA VAL A 66 -4.69 6.61 7.32
C VAL A 66 -5.32 5.72 6.24
N SER A 67 -6.57 6.00 5.90
CA SER A 67 -7.25 5.31 4.80
C SER A 67 -6.92 5.96 3.47
N ASN A 68 -7.23 5.26 2.37
CA ASN A 68 -7.10 5.83 1.03
C ASN A 68 -8.00 7.07 0.88
N SER A 69 -9.20 7.01 1.44
CA SER A 69 -10.11 8.16 1.47
C SER A 69 -9.51 9.34 2.22
N GLY A 70 -8.81 9.06 3.32
CA GLY A 70 -8.12 10.08 4.10
C GLY A 70 -7.04 10.78 3.29
N LEU A 71 -6.27 10.03 2.50
CA LEU A 71 -5.27 10.62 1.62
C LEU A 71 -5.91 11.55 0.58
N ALA A 72 -7.01 11.11 -0.01
CA ALA A 72 -7.72 11.90 -1.01
C ALA A 72 -8.26 13.20 -0.41
N ARG A 73 -8.82 13.14 0.80
CA ARG A 73 -9.30 14.33 1.50
C ARG A 73 -8.17 15.30 1.83
N GLY A 74 -6.99 14.77 2.12
CA GLY A 74 -5.81 15.59 2.38
C GLY A 74 -5.13 16.16 1.16
N GLY A 75 -5.63 15.81 -0.03
CA GLY A 75 -5.06 16.30 -1.28
C GLY A 75 -3.86 15.50 -1.79
N LEU A 76 -3.54 14.37 -1.17
CA LEU A 76 -2.45 13.52 -1.62
C LEU A 76 -2.93 12.58 -2.72
N THR A 77 -2.79 13.03 -3.96
CA THR A 77 -3.23 12.29 -5.13
C THR A 77 -2.05 11.75 -5.95
N GLU A 78 -0.84 12.16 -5.63
CA GLU A 78 0.37 11.75 -6.34
C GLU A 78 1.18 10.75 -5.51
N PRO A 79 1.92 9.84 -6.18
CA PRO A 79 2.81 8.93 -5.46
C PRO A 79 3.91 9.69 -4.70
N LEU A 80 4.26 9.18 -3.53
CA LEU A 80 5.32 9.76 -2.72
C LEU A 80 6.45 8.75 -2.54
N ASN A 81 7.68 9.24 -2.44
CA ASN A 81 8.82 8.39 -2.13
C ASN A 81 9.04 8.29 -0.61
N ALA A 82 10.02 7.49 -0.20
CA ALA A 82 10.32 7.26 1.21
C ALA A 82 10.67 8.55 1.94
N GLU A 83 11.41 9.43 1.29
CA GLU A 83 11.84 10.70 1.87
C GLU A 83 10.63 11.60 2.13
N GLU A 84 9.74 11.70 1.17
CA GLU A 84 8.51 12.50 1.31
C GLU A 84 7.58 11.95 2.40
N VAL A 85 7.42 10.63 2.46
CA VAL A 85 6.64 10.00 3.52
C VAL A 85 7.29 10.25 4.88
N GLY A 86 8.61 10.12 4.95
CA GLY A 86 9.37 10.40 6.17
C GLY A 86 9.20 11.82 6.66
N ALA A 87 9.19 12.79 5.74
CA ALA A 87 8.98 14.19 6.08
C ALA A 87 7.59 14.43 6.67
N LEU A 88 6.57 13.80 6.10
CA LEU A 88 5.21 13.88 6.62
C LEU A 88 5.07 13.28 8.02
N LEU A 89 5.79 12.18 8.26
CA LEU A 89 5.76 11.53 9.58
C LEU A 89 6.54 12.33 10.63
N ALA A 90 7.61 13.00 10.21
CA ALA A 90 8.43 13.80 11.12
C ALA A 90 7.72 15.08 11.56
N ASP A 91 6.96 15.69 10.64
CA ASP A 91 6.23 16.94 10.92
C ASP A 91 4.85 16.84 10.26
N PRO A 92 3.92 16.07 10.88
CA PRO A 92 2.62 15.83 10.27
C PRO A 92 1.80 17.11 10.20
N PRO A 93 1.25 17.42 9.01
CA PRO A 93 0.32 18.54 8.89
C PRO A 93 -1.00 18.25 9.61
N ALA A 94 -1.78 19.28 9.84
CA ALA A 94 -3.04 19.17 10.60
C ALA A 94 -3.98 18.13 9.98
N TRP A 95 -4.10 18.11 8.66
CA TRP A 95 -4.98 17.16 7.99
C TRP A 95 -4.55 15.70 8.22
N LEU A 96 -3.23 15.47 8.28
CA LEU A 96 -2.70 14.12 8.50
C LEU A 96 -3.00 13.67 9.93
N GLU A 97 -2.79 14.53 10.91
CA GLU A 97 -3.11 14.21 12.30
C GLU A 97 -4.58 13.91 12.49
N HIS A 98 -5.44 14.70 11.84
CA HIS A 98 -6.88 14.48 11.88
C HIS A 98 -7.26 13.14 11.27
N GLU A 99 -6.75 12.84 10.08
CA GLU A 99 -7.07 11.58 9.37
C GLU A 99 -6.53 10.37 10.11
N ARG A 100 -5.37 10.48 10.74
CA ARG A 100 -4.82 9.39 11.56
C ARG A 100 -5.72 9.12 12.77
N SER A 101 -6.23 10.17 13.39
CA SER A 101 -7.17 10.05 14.51
C SER A 101 -8.47 9.37 14.08
N VAL A 102 -9.04 9.81 12.94
CA VAL A 102 -10.26 9.21 12.39
C VAL A 102 -10.04 7.73 12.07
N HIS A 103 -8.91 7.41 11.41
CA HIS A 103 -8.61 6.04 11.04
C HIS A 103 -8.47 5.13 12.26
N ARG A 104 -7.80 5.60 13.30
CA ARG A 104 -7.65 4.82 14.55
C ARG A 104 -9.00 4.54 15.19
N LYS A 105 -9.90 5.51 15.17
CA LYS A 105 -11.26 5.33 15.71
C LYS A 105 -12.04 4.31 14.90
N VAL A 106 -11.94 4.35 13.58
CA VAL A 106 -12.62 3.40 12.69
C VAL A 106 -12.09 2.00 12.91
N VAL A 107 -10.77 1.82 12.98
CA VAL A 107 -10.15 0.51 13.21
C VAL A 107 -10.55 -0.04 14.58
N ALA A 108 -10.50 0.77 15.62
CA ALA A 108 -10.88 0.37 16.96
C ALA A 108 -12.35 -0.04 17.01
N GLU A 109 -13.23 0.71 16.35
CA GLU A 109 -14.65 0.39 16.28
C GLU A 109 -14.89 -0.94 15.56
N ASN A 110 -14.20 -1.16 14.43
CA ASN A 110 -14.31 -2.40 13.68
C ASN A 110 -13.84 -3.60 14.50
N GLU A 111 -12.75 -3.46 15.24
CA GLU A 111 -12.24 -4.51 16.11
C GLU A 111 -13.21 -4.81 17.24
N ARG A 112 -13.79 -3.78 17.84
CA ARG A 112 -14.79 -3.95 18.91
C ARG A 112 -16.03 -4.66 18.39
N LEU A 113 -16.50 -4.31 17.19
CA LEU A 113 -17.64 -4.97 16.56
C LEU A 113 -17.34 -6.43 16.25
N LYS A 114 -16.14 -6.74 15.79
CA LYS A 114 -15.71 -8.12 15.53
C LYS A 114 -15.69 -8.93 16.83
N ALA A 115 -15.13 -8.37 17.89
CA ALA A 115 -15.06 -9.04 19.17
C ALA A 115 -16.46 -9.27 19.74
N LYS A 116 -17.33 -8.29 19.64
CA LYS A 116 -18.72 -8.38 20.10
C LYS A 116 -19.48 -9.43 19.30
N LYS A 117 -19.30 -9.45 17.99
CA LYS A 117 -19.94 -10.44 17.11
C LYS A 117 -19.46 -11.84 17.41
N ALA A 118 -18.17 -12.03 17.65
CA ALA A 118 -17.61 -13.31 18.05
C ALA A 118 -18.16 -13.76 19.42
N GLY A 119 -18.34 -12.81 20.31
CA GLY A 119 -18.90 -13.09 21.65
C GLY A 119 -20.37 -13.49 21.65
N PHE A 120 -21.08 -13.19 20.59
CA PHE A 120 -22.49 -13.55 20.47
C PHE A 120 -22.73 -14.98 20.00
N ASP A 121 -21.70 -15.67 19.57
CA ASP A 121 -21.81 -17.03 19.05
C ASP A 121 -21.69 -18.07 20.15
N HIS A 122 -22.15 -17.75 21.33
CA HIS A 122 -22.20 -18.68 22.46
C HIS A 122 -23.47 -19.48 22.50
#